data_5c93c997d784107d74089ffdecf50eef
#
_entry.id   5c93c997d784107d74089ffdecf50eef
#
_cell.length_a   1.000
_cell.length_b   1.000
_cell.length_c   1.000
_cell.angle_alpha   90.00
_cell.angle_beta   90.00
_cell.angle_gamma   90.00
#
_symmetry.space_group_name_H-M   'P 1'
#
loop_
_entity.id
_entity.type
_entity.pdbx_description
1 polymer ?
#
loop_
_entity_poly.entity_id
_entity_poly.type
_entity_poly.pdbx_seq_one_letter_code
_entity_poly.pdbx_strand_id
1 'polypeptide(L)'
;MRVAEIFYSLQGEGPFLGIPAIFLRLSGCKKPYCPWCDTPSAWDTFTEMAPVDICARAADFPAGLVVITGGEPFLQWNEGLSELHTMLLEKGYELHYETSGKLPIPDVRDAYVVCSPKFIEGSWIYERSNTPRVDCFKFIAWSRESLDAIDSFISRHALAREKICVMPLGATREDQLSTMELVFTHCRDKGYRMSPRLHILTFDTRGGV
;
A
#
# COMPACT_ATOMS: atom_id res chain seq x y z
N MET A 1 -8.25 18.51 0.30
CA MET A 1 -8.00 17.06 0.43
C MET A 1 -8.02 16.67 1.91
N ARG A 2 -8.53 15.49 2.20
CA ARG A 2 -8.57 14.96 3.58
C ARG A 2 -7.27 14.20 3.87
N VAL A 3 -6.39 14.80 4.65
CA VAL A 3 -5.07 14.26 4.99
C VAL A 3 -5.08 13.76 6.43
N ALA A 4 -4.79 12.47 6.64
CA ALA A 4 -4.67 11.90 7.98
C ALA A 4 -3.30 12.24 8.59
N GLU A 5 -2.23 12.09 7.82
CA GLU A 5 -0.85 12.43 8.25
C GLU A 5 0.11 12.62 7.07
N ILE A 6 1.17 13.38 7.30
CA ILE A 6 2.34 13.49 6.42
C ILE A 6 3.58 13.32 7.30
N PHE A 7 4.42 12.34 6.97
CA PHE A 7 5.64 12.03 7.75
C PHE A 7 6.74 11.48 6.87
N TYR A 8 7.96 11.52 7.37
CA TYR A 8 9.15 10.97 6.72
C TYR A 8 9.61 9.71 7.45
N SER A 9 9.84 8.65 6.70
CA SER A 9 10.33 7.37 7.22
C SER A 9 11.00 6.55 6.12
N LEU A 10 11.32 5.29 6.42
CA LEU A 10 11.68 4.30 5.41
C LEU A 10 10.43 3.56 4.92
N GLN A 11 10.34 3.27 3.60
CA GLN A 11 9.31 2.36 3.10
C GLN A 11 9.46 1.00 3.81
N GLY A 12 8.47 0.65 4.60
CA GLY A 12 8.48 -0.53 5.46
C GLY A 12 7.97 -1.80 4.80
N GLU A 13 7.47 -1.73 3.54
CA GLU A 13 6.77 -2.82 2.87
C GLU A 13 7.03 -2.80 1.36
N GLY A 14 6.73 -3.95 0.73
CA GLY A 14 6.70 -4.05 -0.73
C GLY A 14 8.09 -4.04 -1.40
N PRO A 15 8.12 -3.75 -2.71
CA PRO A 15 9.34 -3.89 -3.50
C PRO A 15 10.41 -2.83 -3.19
N PHE A 16 10.04 -1.75 -2.51
CA PHE A 16 10.92 -0.62 -2.16
C PHE A 16 11.27 -0.56 -0.69
N LEU A 17 11.20 -1.70 0.00
CA LEU A 17 11.57 -1.85 1.40
C LEU A 17 12.93 -1.20 1.72
N GLY A 18 12.97 -0.32 2.73
CA GLY A 18 14.18 0.34 3.22
C GLY A 18 14.53 1.65 2.51
N ILE A 19 13.78 2.08 1.50
CA ILE A 19 14.02 3.36 0.80
C ILE A 19 13.43 4.52 1.63
N PRO A 20 14.20 5.62 1.85
CA PRO A 20 13.67 6.84 2.47
C PRO A 20 12.53 7.44 1.66
N ALA A 21 11.40 7.70 2.30
CA ALA A 21 10.20 8.19 1.64
C ALA A 21 9.39 9.16 2.50
N ILE A 22 8.68 10.06 1.83
CA ILE A 22 7.64 10.90 2.42
C ILE A 22 6.32 10.15 2.29
N PHE A 23 5.65 9.89 3.41
CA PHE A 23 4.35 9.26 3.39
C PHE A 23 3.25 10.31 3.47
N LEU A 24 2.41 10.34 2.45
CA LEU A 24 1.15 11.07 2.45
C LEU A 24 0.01 10.07 2.68
N ARG A 25 -0.51 10.03 3.90
CA ARG A 25 -1.66 9.20 4.26
C ARG A 25 -2.94 10.01 4.12
N LEU A 26 -3.78 9.63 3.16
CA LEU A 26 -5.09 10.23 2.94
C LEU A 26 -6.16 9.54 3.80
N SER A 27 -7.18 10.28 4.18
CA SER A 27 -8.31 9.75 4.92
C SER A 27 -9.47 9.33 4.01
N GLY A 28 -10.27 8.40 4.49
CA GLY A 28 -11.39 7.79 3.77
C GLY A 28 -11.03 6.44 3.16
N CYS A 29 -11.92 5.46 3.28
CA CYS A 29 -11.72 4.14 2.72
C CYS A 29 -12.99 3.59 2.09
N LYS A 30 -12.84 2.71 1.09
CA LYS A 30 -13.96 2.03 0.42
C LYS A 30 -14.40 0.81 1.23
N LYS A 31 -15.67 0.76 1.61
CA LYS A 31 -16.26 -0.43 2.27
C LYS A 31 -16.30 -1.64 1.33
N PRO A 32 -16.28 -2.87 1.87
CA PRO A 32 -16.15 -3.22 3.27
C PRO A 32 -14.75 -2.90 3.81
N TYR A 33 -14.67 -2.49 5.08
CA TYR A 33 -13.37 -2.24 5.73
C TYR A 33 -12.65 -3.56 6.01
N CYS A 34 -11.32 -3.50 6.03
CA CYS A 34 -10.50 -4.66 6.35
C CYS A 34 -10.57 -4.94 7.86
N PRO A 35 -10.95 -6.16 8.30
CA PRO A 35 -10.97 -6.50 9.74
C PRO A 35 -9.59 -6.40 10.41
N TRP A 36 -8.53 -6.53 9.62
CA TRP A 36 -7.13 -6.45 10.07
C TRP A 36 -6.46 -5.10 9.76
N CYS A 37 -7.25 -4.03 9.59
CA CYS A 37 -6.68 -2.71 9.31
C CYS A 37 -5.84 -2.23 10.50
N ASP A 38 -4.58 -1.88 10.24
CA ASP A 38 -3.63 -1.37 11.23
C ASP A 38 -3.73 0.15 11.43
N THR A 39 -4.47 0.84 10.55
CA THR A 39 -4.64 2.29 10.60
C THR A 39 -6.12 2.68 10.49
N PRO A 40 -6.99 2.21 11.41
CA PRO A 40 -8.42 2.51 11.33
C PRO A 40 -8.73 4.02 11.49
N SER A 41 -7.83 4.79 12.13
CA SER A 41 -7.94 6.24 12.22
C SER A 41 -7.96 6.94 10.85
N ALA A 42 -7.33 6.34 9.84
CA ALA A 42 -7.36 6.87 8.47
C ALA A 42 -8.72 6.70 7.77
N TRP A 43 -9.72 6.09 8.41
CA TRP A 43 -11.05 6.00 7.80
C TRP A 43 -11.83 7.31 7.85
N ASP A 44 -11.65 8.11 8.92
CA ASP A 44 -12.47 9.29 9.23
C ASP A 44 -11.75 10.43 9.92
N THR A 45 -10.51 10.21 10.41
CA THR A 45 -9.73 11.28 11.06
C THR A 45 -8.85 11.97 10.02
N PHE A 46 -8.97 13.32 9.93
CA PHE A 46 -8.20 14.09 8.95
C PHE A 46 -8.11 15.59 9.30
N THR A 47 -7.17 16.23 8.65
CA THR A 47 -7.11 17.69 8.47
C THR A 47 -7.35 17.98 7.00
N GLU A 48 -8.14 19.01 6.68
CA GLU A 48 -8.28 19.47 5.30
C GLU A 48 -7.05 20.30 4.90
N MET A 49 -6.46 19.92 3.75
CA MET A 49 -5.31 20.61 3.18
C MET A 49 -5.51 20.85 1.68
N ALA A 50 -5.07 21.99 1.18
CA ALA A 50 -5.01 22.22 -0.26
C ALA A 50 -3.81 21.47 -0.88
N PRO A 51 -3.87 21.07 -2.17
CA PRO A 51 -2.75 20.40 -2.85
C PRO A 51 -1.43 21.19 -2.74
N VAL A 52 -1.47 22.51 -2.84
CA VAL A 52 -0.29 23.37 -2.71
C VAL A 52 0.35 23.28 -1.33
N ASP A 53 -0.44 23.19 -0.27
CA ASP A 53 0.07 23.09 1.11
C ASP A 53 0.69 21.72 1.37
N ILE A 54 0.10 20.64 0.82
CA ILE A 54 0.67 19.30 0.89
C ILE A 54 2.02 19.26 0.16
N CYS A 55 2.08 19.84 -1.03
CA CYS A 55 3.29 19.91 -1.83
C CYS A 55 4.39 20.75 -1.14
N ALA A 56 4.03 21.85 -0.48
CA ALA A 56 4.94 22.63 0.34
C ALA A 56 5.46 21.82 1.55
N ARG A 57 4.56 21.10 2.23
CA ARG A 57 4.93 20.25 3.38
C ARG A 57 5.85 19.09 3.00
N ALA A 58 5.69 18.51 1.81
CA ALA A 58 6.59 17.48 1.31
C ALA A 58 8.03 18.00 1.15
N ALA A 59 8.20 19.26 0.77
CA ALA A 59 9.52 19.88 0.60
C ALA A 59 10.30 20.08 1.91
N ASP A 60 9.67 19.95 3.07
CA ASP A 60 10.34 20.00 4.38
C ASP A 60 11.19 18.74 4.66
N PHE A 61 10.99 17.66 3.89
CA PHE A 61 11.62 16.37 4.13
C PHE A 61 12.73 16.06 3.12
N PRO A 62 13.82 15.40 3.54
CA PRO A 62 14.97 15.11 2.69
C PRO A 62 14.80 13.81 1.88
N ALA A 63 13.70 13.66 1.12
CA ALA A 63 13.47 12.49 0.26
C ALA A 63 12.89 12.91 -1.09
N GLY A 64 13.24 12.18 -2.14
CA GLY A 64 12.71 12.35 -3.49
C GLY A 64 11.52 11.44 -3.82
N LEU A 65 11.19 10.51 -2.93
CA LEU A 65 10.06 9.58 -3.09
C LEU A 65 8.89 10.02 -2.21
N VAL A 66 7.69 10.11 -2.81
CA VAL A 66 6.42 10.30 -2.08
C VAL A 66 5.56 9.06 -2.23
N VAL A 67 5.25 8.41 -1.12
CA VAL A 67 4.31 7.27 -1.06
C VAL A 67 2.93 7.79 -0.66
N ILE A 68 2.00 7.75 -1.60
CA ILE A 68 0.61 8.18 -1.41
C ILE A 68 -0.21 6.95 -1.02
N THR A 69 -0.69 6.94 0.20
CA THR A 69 -1.36 5.81 0.85
C THR A 69 -2.56 6.29 1.66
N GLY A 70 -3.04 5.50 2.60
CA GLY A 70 -4.05 5.91 3.56
C GLY A 70 -5.18 4.92 3.72
N GLY A 71 -6.42 5.40 3.71
CA GLY A 71 -7.59 4.57 3.51
C GLY A 71 -7.61 3.99 2.09
N GLU A 72 -8.13 4.77 1.15
CA GLU A 72 -8.05 4.47 -0.29
C GLU A 72 -7.75 5.79 -1.03
N PRO A 73 -6.53 6.00 -1.54
CA PRO A 73 -6.14 7.30 -2.09
C PRO A 73 -7.00 7.73 -3.28
N PHE A 74 -7.39 6.80 -4.14
CA PHE A 74 -8.16 7.12 -5.35
C PHE A 74 -9.62 7.55 -5.10
N LEU A 75 -10.11 7.49 -3.85
CA LEU A 75 -11.34 8.18 -3.45
C LEU A 75 -11.26 9.69 -3.66
N GLN A 76 -10.07 10.26 -3.50
CA GLN A 76 -9.85 11.70 -3.58
C GLN A 76 -9.26 12.16 -4.92
N TRP A 77 -9.26 11.29 -5.95
CA TRP A 77 -8.66 11.62 -7.24
C TRP A 77 -9.19 12.94 -7.81
N ASN A 78 -10.52 13.08 -7.85
CA ASN A 78 -11.18 14.29 -8.34
C ASN A 78 -11.36 15.38 -7.26
N GLU A 79 -10.88 15.14 -6.04
CA GLU A 79 -10.97 16.07 -4.91
C GLU A 79 -9.62 16.78 -4.64
N GLY A 80 -8.72 16.81 -5.66
CA GLY A 80 -7.42 17.48 -5.61
C GLY A 80 -6.21 16.55 -5.72
N LEU A 81 -6.37 15.20 -5.64
CA LEU A 81 -5.23 14.29 -5.75
C LEU A 81 -4.62 14.31 -7.16
N SER A 82 -5.41 14.46 -8.22
CA SER A 82 -4.91 14.60 -9.59
C SER A 82 -4.07 15.87 -9.79
N GLU A 83 -4.46 16.98 -9.15
CA GLU A 83 -3.70 18.22 -9.15
C GLU A 83 -2.38 18.05 -8.37
N LEU A 84 -2.44 17.48 -7.16
CA LEU A 84 -1.27 17.21 -6.35
C LEU A 84 -0.29 16.27 -7.06
N HIS A 85 -0.78 15.23 -7.74
CA HIS A 85 0.03 14.31 -8.54
C HIS A 85 0.89 15.09 -9.57
N THR A 86 0.26 15.96 -10.34
CA THR A 86 0.96 16.79 -11.33
C THR A 86 2.00 17.70 -10.67
N MET A 87 1.62 18.40 -9.60
CA MET A 87 2.52 19.31 -8.87
C MET A 87 3.76 18.60 -8.31
N LEU A 88 3.60 17.39 -7.77
CA LEU A 88 4.71 16.63 -7.21
C LEU A 88 5.66 16.14 -8.33
N LEU A 89 5.13 15.65 -9.45
CA LEU A 89 5.95 15.28 -10.62
C LEU A 89 6.73 16.48 -11.18
N GLU A 90 6.10 17.65 -11.32
CA GLU A 90 6.75 18.87 -11.79
C GLU A 90 7.90 19.33 -10.87
N LYS A 91 7.83 18.99 -9.58
CA LYS A 91 8.90 19.21 -8.60
C LYS A 91 9.98 18.12 -8.60
N GLY A 92 9.83 17.09 -9.43
CA GLY A 92 10.81 16.01 -9.59
C GLY A 92 10.71 14.91 -8.55
N TYR A 93 9.59 14.79 -7.83
CA TYR A 93 9.36 13.64 -6.94
C TYR A 93 9.03 12.39 -7.74
N GLU A 94 9.54 11.25 -7.29
CA GLU A 94 9.04 9.93 -7.65
C GLU A 94 7.76 9.65 -6.84
N LEU A 95 6.71 9.11 -7.50
CA LEU A 95 5.43 8.86 -6.85
C LEU A 95 5.11 7.38 -6.80
N HIS A 96 4.76 6.88 -5.62
CA HIS A 96 4.21 5.54 -5.43
C HIS A 96 2.79 5.62 -4.84
N TYR A 97 1.88 4.82 -5.38
CA TYR A 97 0.53 4.67 -4.84
C TYR A 97 0.39 3.30 -4.16
N GLU A 98 -0.12 3.32 -2.94
CA GLU A 98 -0.56 2.11 -2.21
C GLU A 98 -2.09 2.08 -2.20
N THR A 99 -2.69 1.19 -2.98
CA THR A 99 -4.15 1.09 -3.11
C THR A 99 -4.66 -0.32 -2.80
N SER A 100 -5.89 -0.43 -2.34
CA SER A 100 -6.59 -1.71 -2.21
C SER A 100 -7.06 -2.28 -3.57
N GLY A 101 -7.11 -1.46 -4.61
CA GLY A 101 -7.68 -1.82 -5.90
C GLY A 101 -9.19 -2.06 -5.90
N LYS A 102 -9.91 -1.60 -4.88
CA LYS A 102 -11.38 -1.67 -4.81
C LYS A 102 -12.08 -0.64 -5.71
N LEU A 103 -11.34 0.36 -6.16
CA LEU A 103 -11.78 1.40 -7.09
C LEU A 103 -10.98 1.30 -8.37
N PRO A 104 -11.53 1.78 -9.51
CA PRO A 104 -10.73 1.96 -10.71
C PRO A 104 -9.52 2.85 -10.44
N ILE A 105 -8.33 2.37 -10.82
CA ILE A 105 -7.10 3.16 -10.76
C ILE A 105 -7.12 4.13 -11.94
N PRO A 106 -6.96 5.44 -11.73
CA PRO A 106 -6.87 6.43 -12.80
C PRO A 106 -5.60 6.23 -13.65
N ASP A 107 -5.41 7.05 -14.66
CA ASP A 107 -4.18 7.03 -15.46
C ASP A 107 -3.06 7.75 -14.71
N VAL A 108 -2.22 6.96 -14.06
CA VAL A 108 -1.05 7.40 -13.25
C VAL A 108 0.23 6.69 -13.74
N ARG A 109 0.41 6.62 -15.08
CA ARG A 109 1.53 5.89 -15.70
C ARG A 109 2.91 6.41 -15.30
N ASP A 110 2.99 7.65 -14.82
CA ASP A 110 4.22 8.27 -14.33
C ASP A 110 4.51 7.98 -12.85
N ALA A 111 3.72 7.08 -12.23
CA ALA A 111 3.88 6.66 -10.85
C ALA A 111 3.91 5.13 -10.75
N TYR A 112 4.53 4.60 -9.70
CA TYR A 112 4.54 3.17 -9.40
C TYR A 112 3.31 2.79 -8.56
N VAL A 113 2.56 1.78 -9.00
CA VAL A 113 1.31 1.38 -8.34
C VAL A 113 1.49 0.03 -7.64
N VAL A 114 1.46 0.04 -6.31
CA VAL A 114 1.34 -1.15 -5.48
C VAL A 114 -0.13 -1.36 -5.13
N CYS A 115 -0.69 -2.46 -5.62
CA CYS A 115 -2.08 -2.83 -5.33
C CYS A 115 -2.11 -3.99 -4.34
N SER A 116 -2.90 -3.83 -3.29
CA SER A 116 -3.10 -4.87 -2.26
C SER A 116 -4.56 -5.34 -2.26
N PRO A 117 -4.95 -6.30 -3.13
CA PRO A 117 -6.30 -6.86 -3.15
C PRO A 117 -6.68 -7.42 -1.78
N LYS A 118 -7.96 -7.30 -1.40
CA LYS A 118 -8.43 -7.68 -0.07
C LYS A 118 -9.28 -8.95 -0.14
N PHE A 119 -8.85 -9.97 0.62
CA PHE A 119 -9.59 -11.21 0.79
C PHE A 119 -10.41 -11.13 2.07
N ILE A 120 -11.71 -10.83 1.95
CA ILE A 120 -12.62 -10.60 3.07
C ILE A 120 -13.77 -11.60 2.96
N GLU A 121 -14.08 -12.30 4.06
CA GLU A 121 -15.18 -13.28 4.12
C GLU A 121 -15.17 -14.29 2.96
N GLY A 122 -13.98 -14.83 2.66
CA GLY A 122 -13.81 -15.85 1.63
C GLY A 122 -13.85 -15.34 0.18
N SER A 123 -13.87 -14.02 -0.02
CA SER A 123 -13.96 -13.42 -1.34
C SER A 123 -12.91 -12.32 -1.57
N TRP A 124 -12.38 -12.28 -2.79
CA TRP A 124 -11.51 -11.19 -3.21
C TRP A 124 -12.31 -9.98 -3.62
N ILE A 125 -11.97 -8.83 -3.04
CA ILE A 125 -12.54 -7.53 -3.39
C ILE A 125 -11.48 -6.77 -4.19
N TYR A 126 -11.68 -6.74 -5.51
CA TYR A 126 -10.72 -6.19 -6.46
C TYR A 126 -11.43 -5.80 -7.77
N GLU A 127 -11.15 -4.61 -8.27
CA GLU A 127 -11.61 -4.16 -9.58
C GLU A 127 -10.69 -4.71 -10.68
N ARG A 128 -11.18 -5.69 -11.46
CA ARG A 128 -10.37 -6.44 -12.43
C ARG A 128 -9.75 -5.56 -13.53
N SER A 129 -10.40 -4.48 -13.90
CA SER A 129 -9.91 -3.53 -14.90
C SER A 129 -8.59 -2.85 -14.49
N ASN A 130 -8.22 -2.94 -13.21
CA ASN A 130 -6.96 -2.39 -12.68
C ASN A 130 -5.73 -3.21 -13.08
N THR A 131 -5.88 -4.49 -13.46
CA THR A 131 -4.76 -5.41 -13.67
C THR A 131 -3.62 -4.84 -14.55
N PRO A 132 -3.89 -4.19 -15.71
CA PRO A 132 -2.83 -3.63 -16.54
C PRO A 132 -2.15 -2.36 -15.97
N ARG A 133 -2.73 -1.76 -14.92
CA ARG A 133 -2.26 -0.52 -14.29
C ARG A 133 -1.45 -0.75 -13.02
N VAL A 134 -1.27 -2.01 -12.63
CA VAL A 134 -0.57 -2.41 -11.40
C VAL A 134 0.84 -2.86 -11.72
N ASP A 135 1.82 -2.29 -11.02
CA ASP A 135 3.23 -2.66 -11.12
C ASP A 135 3.60 -3.78 -10.14
N CYS A 136 3.00 -3.75 -8.94
CA CYS A 136 3.20 -4.78 -7.93
C CYS A 136 1.89 -5.13 -7.23
N PHE A 137 1.58 -6.42 -7.14
CA PHE A 137 0.50 -6.96 -6.31
C PHE A 137 1.06 -7.38 -4.96
N LYS A 138 0.64 -6.72 -3.89
CA LYS A 138 1.05 -7.00 -2.52
C LYS A 138 -0.07 -7.73 -1.77
N PHE A 139 0.10 -9.02 -1.55
CA PHE A 139 -0.87 -9.86 -0.85
C PHE A 139 -0.49 -10.04 0.61
N ILE A 140 -1.50 -10.15 1.49
CA ILE A 140 -1.32 -10.42 2.91
C ILE A 140 -1.67 -11.88 3.16
N ALA A 141 -0.76 -12.63 3.79
CA ALA A 141 -0.92 -14.05 4.10
C ALA A 141 -0.82 -14.31 5.61
N TRP A 142 -1.68 -15.19 6.13
CA TRP A 142 -1.73 -15.56 7.56
C TRP A 142 -1.85 -17.08 7.81
N SER A 143 -2.08 -17.86 6.75
CA SER A 143 -2.23 -19.31 6.84
C SER A 143 -2.00 -19.93 5.47
N ARG A 144 -1.97 -21.28 5.41
CA ARG A 144 -1.87 -22.01 4.14
C ARG A 144 -3.08 -21.73 3.25
N GLU A 145 -4.28 -21.68 3.83
CA GLU A 145 -5.51 -21.40 3.08
C GLU A 145 -5.47 -20.01 2.42
N SER A 146 -4.89 -19.01 3.11
CA SER A 146 -4.71 -17.67 2.53
C SER A 146 -3.70 -17.69 1.39
N LEU A 147 -2.64 -18.49 1.48
CA LEU A 147 -1.66 -18.68 0.39
C LEU A 147 -2.28 -19.36 -0.83
N ASP A 148 -3.11 -20.39 -0.62
CA ASP A 148 -3.85 -21.07 -1.69
C ASP A 148 -4.86 -20.13 -2.38
N ALA A 149 -5.51 -19.27 -1.60
CA ALA A 149 -6.39 -18.22 -2.15
C ALA A 149 -5.60 -17.19 -2.98
N ILE A 150 -4.39 -16.82 -2.55
CA ILE A 150 -3.48 -15.94 -3.30
C ILE A 150 -3.07 -16.59 -4.63
N ASP A 151 -2.63 -17.84 -4.62
CA ASP A 151 -2.24 -18.59 -5.83
C ASP A 151 -3.41 -18.70 -6.81
N SER A 152 -4.61 -18.93 -6.30
CA SER A 152 -5.84 -18.96 -7.10
C SER A 152 -6.16 -17.61 -7.73
N PHE A 153 -5.95 -16.51 -7.00
CA PHE A 153 -6.12 -15.16 -7.53
C PHE A 153 -5.10 -14.86 -8.65
N ILE A 154 -3.81 -15.16 -8.39
CA ILE A 154 -2.72 -14.98 -9.36
C ILE A 154 -3.03 -15.73 -10.67
N SER A 155 -3.44 -17.00 -10.57
CA SER A 155 -3.80 -17.82 -11.72
C SER A 155 -5.02 -17.26 -12.46
N ARG A 156 -6.07 -16.87 -11.75
CA ARG A 156 -7.31 -16.32 -12.33
C ARG A 156 -7.09 -15.02 -13.10
N HIS A 157 -6.16 -14.19 -12.65
CA HIS A 157 -5.84 -12.90 -13.24
C HIS A 157 -4.61 -12.95 -14.15
N ALA A 158 -4.00 -14.15 -14.34
CA ALA A 158 -2.80 -14.37 -15.16
C ALA A 158 -1.65 -13.39 -14.80
N LEU A 159 -1.42 -13.19 -13.50
CA LEU A 159 -0.41 -12.25 -13.02
C LEU A 159 1.00 -12.80 -13.20
N ALA A 160 1.92 -11.97 -13.65
CA ALA A 160 3.32 -12.30 -13.79
C ALA A 160 4.00 -12.38 -12.41
N ARG A 161 4.88 -13.38 -12.20
CA ARG A 161 5.51 -13.68 -10.90
C ARG A 161 6.32 -12.52 -10.34
N GLU A 162 7.02 -11.80 -11.21
CA GLU A 162 7.85 -10.65 -10.87
C GLU A 162 7.05 -9.48 -10.29
N LYS A 163 5.74 -9.46 -10.52
CA LYS A 163 4.82 -8.48 -9.96
C LYS A 163 4.26 -8.90 -8.60
N ILE A 164 4.56 -10.10 -8.11
CA ILE A 164 3.96 -10.63 -6.88
C ILE A 164 4.86 -10.37 -5.68
N CYS A 165 4.25 -9.81 -4.64
CA CYS A 165 4.84 -9.63 -3.33
C CYS A 165 3.89 -10.19 -2.26
N VAL A 166 4.36 -11.06 -1.38
CA VAL A 166 3.55 -11.64 -0.30
C VAL A 166 4.11 -11.19 1.05
N MET A 167 3.23 -10.73 1.91
CA MET A 167 3.52 -10.14 3.20
C MET A 167 2.86 -10.94 4.32
N PRO A 168 3.58 -11.32 5.39
CA PRO A 168 2.96 -11.91 6.57
C PRO A 168 1.95 -10.94 7.20
N LEU A 169 0.77 -11.42 7.59
CA LEU A 169 -0.15 -10.64 8.41
C LEU A 169 0.42 -10.50 9.82
N GLY A 170 0.20 -9.36 10.45
CA GLY A 170 0.50 -9.13 11.87
C GLY A 170 0.65 -7.66 12.19
N ALA A 171 0.05 -7.24 13.30
CA ALA A 171 0.15 -5.89 13.83
C ALA A 171 1.27 -5.75 14.86
N THR A 172 1.80 -6.87 15.35
CA THR A 172 2.93 -6.94 16.29
C THR A 172 4.11 -7.68 15.69
N ARG A 173 5.29 -7.51 16.30
CA ARG A 173 6.50 -8.27 15.92
C ARG A 173 6.26 -9.78 16.07
N GLU A 174 5.62 -10.22 17.14
CA GLU A 174 5.32 -11.62 17.40
C GLU A 174 4.42 -12.19 16.30
N ASP A 175 3.35 -11.48 15.90
CA ASP A 175 2.47 -11.89 14.80
C ASP A 175 3.23 -12.04 13.49
N GLN A 176 4.11 -11.07 13.17
CA GLN A 176 4.94 -11.12 11.97
C GLN A 176 5.83 -12.38 11.96
N LEU A 177 6.52 -12.63 13.07
CA LEU A 177 7.44 -13.78 13.20
C LEU A 177 6.71 -15.12 13.14
N SER A 178 5.49 -15.23 13.68
CA SER A 178 4.72 -16.46 13.72
C SER A 178 4.36 -17.03 12.34
N THR A 179 4.17 -16.14 11.34
CA THR A 179 3.77 -16.52 9.97
C THR A 179 4.92 -16.40 8.97
N MET A 180 6.05 -15.81 9.37
CA MET A 180 7.16 -15.45 8.48
C MET A 180 7.77 -16.67 7.78
N GLU A 181 8.02 -17.77 8.49
CA GLU A 181 8.61 -18.99 7.91
C GLU A 181 7.71 -19.62 6.85
N LEU A 182 6.39 -19.65 7.11
CA LEU A 182 5.39 -20.14 6.16
C LEU A 182 5.41 -19.33 4.87
N VAL A 183 5.38 -17.99 4.99
CA VAL A 183 5.37 -17.08 3.84
C VAL A 183 6.71 -17.13 3.10
N PHE A 184 7.83 -17.18 3.82
CA PHE A 184 9.17 -17.32 3.22
C PHE A 184 9.29 -18.56 2.34
N THR A 185 8.90 -19.71 2.90
CA THR A 185 8.95 -21.00 2.20
C THR A 185 8.09 -20.97 0.93
N HIS A 186 6.86 -20.48 1.06
CA HIS A 186 5.95 -20.35 -0.09
C HIS A 186 6.51 -19.43 -1.19
N CYS A 187 7.00 -18.25 -0.81
CA CYS A 187 7.58 -17.30 -1.76
C CYS A 187 8.80 -17.88 -2.50
N ARG A 188 9.70 -18.56 -1.77
CA ARG A 188 10.87 -19.24 -2.35
C ARG A 188 10.44 -20.29 -3.38
N ASP A 189 9.46 -21.13 -3.04
CA ASP A 189 9.04 -22.25 -3.88
C ASP A 189 8.25 -21.80 -5.11
N LYS A 190 7.53 -20.66 -5.02
CA LYS A 190 6.75 -20.07 -6.11
C LYS A 190 7.52 -19.03 -6.94
N GLY A 191 8.65 -18.55 -6.44
CA GLY A 191 9.43 -17.46 -7.08
C GLY A 191 8.76 -16.10 -6.93
N TYR A 192 8.04 -15.87 -5.79
CA TYR A 192 7.47 -14.58 -5.44
C TYR A 192 8.43 -13.78 -4.57
N ARG A 193 8.26 -12.47 -4.52
CA ARG A 193 8.94 -11.64 -3.52
C ARG A 193 8.25 -11.79 -2.16
N MET A 194 9.04 -11.87 -1.11
CA MET A 194 8.56 -11.72 0.26
C MET A 194 8.82 -10.30 0.75
N SER A 195 7.85 -9.70 1.41
CA SER A 195 8.00 -8.39 2.06
C SER A 195 7.56 -8.50 3.52
N PRO A 196 8.47 -8.55 4.47
CA PRO A 196 8.12 -8.33 5.87
C PRO A 196 7.67 -6.88 6.06
N ARG A 197 7.08 -6.59 7.23
CA ARG A 197 6.77 -5.21 7.67
C ARG A 197 7.94 -4.70 8.52
N LEU A 198 8.90 -4.03 7.89
CA LEU A 198 10.14 -3.61 8.52
C LEU A 198 9.91 -2.73 9.76
N HIS A 199 8.96 -1.79 9.68
CA HIS A 199 8.61 -0.91 10.80
C HIS A 199 8.05 -1.70 11.99
N ILE A 200 7.22 -2.72 11.76
CA ILE A 200 6.72 -3.61 12.83
C ILE A 200 7.87 -4.43 13.43
N LEU A 201 8.73 -5.02 12.60
CA LEU A 201 9.88 -5.78 13.09
C LEU A 201 10.85 -4.93 13.92
N THR A 202 11.00 -3.66 13.58
CA THR A 202 11.94 -2.74 14.25
C THR A 202 11.33 -2.12 15.50
N PHE A 203 10.09 -1.64 15.41
CA PHE A 203 9.49 -0.77 16.42
C PHE A 203 8.27 -1.38 17.13
N ASP A 204 7.85 -2.58 16.70
CA ASP A 204 6.65 -3.26 17.20
C ASP A 204 5.39 -2.39 16.99
N THR A 205 4.64 -2.13 18.03
CA THR A 205 3.38 -1.35 17.99
C THR A 205 3.58 0.16 18.00
N ARG A 206 4.83 0.66 18.00
CA ARG A 206 5.08 2.10 18.00
C ARG A 206 4.70 2.74 16.67
N GLY A 207 3.75 3.67 16.69
CA GLY A 207 3.35 4.45 15.52
C GLY A 207 4.23 5.66 15.24
N GLY A 208 4.11 6.25 14.04
CA GLY A 208 4.80 7.49 13.66
C GLY A 208 6.32 7.34 13.44
N VAL A 209 6.76 6.15 13.04
CA VAL A 209 8.18 5.79 12.83
C VAL A 209 8.44 5.40 11.39
#